data_34c55089016b06bbf4ab3df85b489059
#
_entry.id   34c55089016b06bbf4ab3df85b489059
#
_cell.length_a   1.000
_cell.length_b   1.000
_cell.length_c   1.000
_cell.angle_alpha   90.00
_cell.angle_beta   90.00
_cell.angle_gamma   90.00
#
_symmetry.space_group_name_H-M   'P 1'
#
loop_
_entity.id
_entity.type
_entity.pdbx_description
1 polymer ?
#
loop_
_entity_poly.entity_id
_entity_poly.type
_entity_poly.pdbx_seq_one_letter_code
_entity_poly.pdbx_strand_id
1 'polypeptide(L)'
;MSLALKIAGRYLFSRKSHSAINLISLVSVLGVAVTTMAIICTLSVYNGFQDVVFSLCSRLDPPVKVEPVKGKTLDTRAPEMVALEGWRDEVAAVVPVVEENALAVFGNHQMPVFLKGVGENYAQVHTHLDETLLDGEFMLNDTAGCYIALGAGVASRLETGPFFSRPIRIYSPRRNVRVNMANPSSSFRERESFASAVFAVNQQEYDESWVLAPLALVRELYDYTTEASALELRLHDGVDEAAFAARLQEYLGDGYRVSDRLQQQASAYNMMQIEKWITFLILLFILLIATFNVIGSLSMLIIDKQADIHTLHSLGADDALISRIFWIEGWLISAIGAGGGLLLGIGLCWVQQTFGLLRMGGVPGTFVVDAYPVHFLWSDAGVVLLAVVALGFVASWIPVRYLRRRWLSRADEVVSAD
;
A
#
# COMPACT_ATOMS: atom_id res chain seq x y z
N MET A 1 39.83 1.32 -20.95
CA MET A 1 39.51 0.29 -19.92
C MET A 1 40.76 0.09 -19.06
N SER A 2 40.67 0.16 -17.75
CA SER A 2 41.84 -0.07 -16.86
C SER A 2 42.30 -1.54 -16.98
N LEU A 3 43.62 -1.78 -16.90
CA LEU A 3 44.23 -3.12 -16.96
C LEU A 3 43.55 -4.07 -15.94
N ALA A 4 43.25 -3.56 -14.75
CA ALA A 4 42.56 -4.31 -13.69
C ALA A 4 41.21 -4.85 -14.12
N LEU A 5 40.38 -4.06 -14.85
CA LEU A 5 39.06 -4.49 -15.32
C LEU A 5 39.16 -5.61 -16.39
N LYS A 6 40.18 -5.53 -17.26
CA LYS A 6 40.43 -6.60 -18.28
C LYS A 6 40.81 -7.90 -17.61
N ILE A 7 41.68 -7.87 -16.60
CA ILE A 7 42.15 -9.06 -15.86
C ILE A 7 40.99 -9.66 -15.07
N ALA A 8 40.25 -8.84 -14.28
CA ALA A 8 39.10 -9.28 -13.51
C ALA A 8 38.00 -9.93 -14.37
N GLY A 9 37.63 -9.31 -15.50
CA GLY A 9 36.67 -9.89 -16.42
C GLY A 9 37.12 -11.20 -17.03
N ARG A 10 38.44 -11.34 -17.29
CA ARG A 10 39.01 -12.58 -17.82
C ARG A 10 39.07 -13.69 -16.78
N TYR A 11 39.24 -13.36 -15.49
CA TYR A 11 39.16 -14.34 -14.40
C TYR A 11 37.75 -14.89 -14.24
N LEU A 12 36.75 -14.04 -14.32
CA LEU A 12 35.34 -14.41 -14.16
C LEU A 12 34.84 -15.31 -15.33
N PHE A 13 35.32 -15.10 -16.59
CA PHE A 13 34.84 -15.79 -17.81
C PHE A 13 35.83 -16.74 -18.43
N SER A 14 36.95 -17.09 -17.77
CA SER A 14 38.00 -17.94 -18.36
C SER A 14 37.59 -19.42 -18.44
N ARG A 15 37.57 -19.98 -19.63
CA ARG A 15 37.23 -21.40 -19.88
C ARG A 15 38.37 -22.41 -19.57
N LYS A 16 39.56 -21.98 -19.26
CA LYS A 16 40.76 -22.86 -19.24
C LYS A 16 41.33 -23.21 -17.88
N SER A 17 40.81 -22.72 -16.78
CA SER A 17 41.34 -22.99 -15.45
C SER A 17 40.27 -23.66 -14.56
N HIS A 18 40.54 -24.84 -14.06
CA HIS A 18 39.88 -25.65 -13.03
C HIS A 18 38.39 -25.39 -12.82
N SER A 19 37.53 -26.34 -13.21
CA SER A 19 36.05 -26.22 -13.24
C SER A 19 35.41 -25.85 -11.88
N ALA A 20 36.08 -26.09 -10.75
CA ALA A 20 35.55 -25.83 -9.42
C ALA A 20 35.42 -24.33 -9.10
N ILE A 21 36.37 -23.49 -9.51
CA ILE A 21 36.39 -22.06 -9.17
C ILE A 21 35.34 -21.29 -9.98
N ASN A 22 35.22 -21.57 -11.25
CA ASN A 22 34.18 -20.98 -12.09
C ASN A 22 32.77 -21.36 -11.57
N LEU A 23 32.63 -22.58 -11.03
CA LEU A 23 31.40 -23.03 -10.40
C LEU A 23 31.08 -22.22 -9.13
N ILE A 24 32.06 -21.97 -8.28
CA ILE A 24 31.89 -21.20 -7.03
C ILE A 24 31.49 -19.74 -7.37
N SER A 25 32.18 -19.10 -8.31
CA SER A 25 31.84 -17.74 -8.75
C SER A 25 30.45 -17.70 -9.40
N LEU A 26 30.09 -18.70 -10.23
CA LEU A 26 28.77 -18.83 -10.81
C LEU A 26 27.67 -18.98 -9.75
N VAL A 27 27.88 -19.82 -8.74
CA VAL A 27 26.95 -20.00 -7.61
C VAL A 27 26.75 -18.66 -6.87
N SER A 28 27.81 -17.88 -6.69
CA SER A 28 27.71 -16.56 -6.06
C SER A 28 26.90 -15.57 -6.90
N VAL A 29 27.15 -15.52 -8.22
CA VAL A 29 26.36 -14.68 -9.15
C VAL A 29 24.89 -15.11 -9.14
N LEU A 30 24.61 -16.42 -9.20
CA LEU A 30 23.25 -16.94 -9.14
C LEU A 30 22.58 -16.66 -7.80
N GLY A 31 23.31 -16.77 -6.69
CA GLY A 31 22.78 -16.43 -5.36
C GLY A 31 22.34 -14.97 -5.28
N VAL A 32 23.17 -14.04 -5.74
CA VAL A 32 22.80 -12.61 -5.80
C VAL A 32 21.65 -12.38 -6.78
N ALA A 33 21.66 -13.05 -7.95
CA ALA A 33 20.60 -12.89 -8.95
C ALA A 33 19.24 -13.37 -8.43
N VAL A 34 19.18 -14.56 -7.83
CA VAL A 34 17.94 -15.11 -7.26
C VAL A 34 17.40 -14.22 -6.12
N THR A 35 18.29 -13.75 -5.23
CA THR A 35 17.87 -12.85 -4.15
C THR A 35 17.36 -11.52 -4.70
N THR A 36 18.06 -10.91 -5.67
CA THR A 36 17.61 -9.67 -6.30
C THR A 36 16.26 -9.86 -7.01
N MET A 37 16.10 -10.95 -7.76
CA MET A 37 14.84 -11.31 -8.40
C MET A 37 13.71 -11.46 -7.36
N ALA A 38 13.96 -12.17 -6.27
CA ALA A 38 12.96 -12.37 -5.22
C ALA A 38 12.52 -11.03 -4.58
N ILE A 39 13.47 -10.12 -4.31
CA ILE A 39 13.16 -8.78 -3.78
C ILE A 39 12.27 -8.00 -4.75
N ILE A 40 12.62 -7.97 -6.04
CA ILE A 40 11.84 -7.27 -7.06
C ILE A 40 10.42 -7.85 -7.17
N CYS A 41 10.29 -9.18 -7.25
CA CYS A 41 8.99 -9.82 -7.34
C CYS A 41 8.12 -9.53 -6.11
N THR A 42 8.68 -9.64 -4.90
CA THR A 42 7.94 -9.39 -3.66
C THR A 42 7.46 -7.95 -3.57
N LEU A 43 8.33 -6.97 -3.85
CA LEU A 43 7.93 -5.55 -3.84
C LEU A 43 6.89 -5.23 -4.92
N SER A 44 7.02 -5.83 -6.11
CA SER A 44 6.06 -5.62 -7.20
C SER A 44 4.68 -6.23 -6.88
N VAL A 45 4.62 -7.38 -6.23
CA VAL A 45 3.37 -7.98 -5.72
C VAL A 45 2.77 -7.08 -4.65
N TYR A 46 3.59 -6.58 -3.72
CA TYR A 46 3.13 -5.69 -2.66
C TYR A 46 2.50 -4.40 -3.23
N ASN A 47 3.17 -3.77 -4.20
CA ASN A 47 2.64 -2.59 -4.89
C ASN A 47 1.31 -2.90 -5.61
N GLY A 48 1.21 -4.05 -6.27
CA GLY A 48 -0.02 -4.48 -6.93
C GLY A 48 -1.19 -4.67 -5.96
N PHE A 49 -0.94 -5.27 -4.78
CA PHE A 49 -1.94 -5.36 -3.71
C PHE A 49 -2.36 -3.98 -3.20
N GLN A 50 -1.40 -3.09 -3.02
CA GLN A 50 -1.67 -1.71 -2.60
C GLN A 50 -2.62 -1.00 -3.57
N ASP A 51 -2.38 -1.12 -4.88
CA ASP A 51 -3.27 -0.53 -5.90
C ASP A 51 -4.68 -1.13 -5.86
N VAL A 52 -4.81 -2.45 -5.67
CA VAL A 52 -6.12 -3.10 -5.52
C VAL A 52 -6.85 -2.59 -4.29
N VAL A 53 -6.20 -2.54 -3.12
CA VAL A 53 -6.81 -2.03 -1.90
C VAL A 53 -7.29 -0.60 -2.11
N PHE A 54 -6.47 0.27 -2.72
CA PHE A 54 -6.89 1.64 -3.01
C PHE A 54 -8.04 1.74 -4.02
N SER A 55 -8.06 0.89 -5.03
CA SER A 55 -9.18 0.88 -5.99
C SER A 55 -10.52 0.49 -5.36
N LEU A 56 -10.47 -0.35 -4.31
CA LEU A 56 -11.64 -0.73 -3.53
C LEU A 56 -12.09 0.37 -2.56
N CYS A 57 -11.12 1.02 -1.86
CA CYS A 57 -11.41 2.10 -0.93
C CYS A 57 -12.08 3.30 -1.61
N SER A 58 -11.83 3.52 -2.90
CA SER A 58 -12.32 4.71 -3.62
C SER A 58 -13.80 4.68 -4.02
N ARG A 59 -14.54 3.57 -3.84
CA ARG A 59 -15.93 3.46 -4.35
C ARG A 59 -16.95 4.25 -3.53
N LEU A 60 -16.80 4.32 -2.20
CA LEU A 60 -17.66 5.11 -1.31
C LEU A 60 -16.97 6.33 -0.70
N ASP A 61 -15.65 6.47 -0.91
CA ASP A 61 -14.92 7.63 -0.44
C ASP A 61 -15.07 8.79 -1.45
N PRO A 62 -15.51 9.99 -1.02
CA PRO A 62 -15.61 11.14 -1.90
C PRO A 62 -14.23 11.62 -2.35
N PRO A 63 -14.09 12.27 -3.52
CA PRO A 63 -12.85 12.87 -3.96
C PRO A 63 -12.20 13.79 -2.94
N VAL A 64 -13.03 14.61 -2.27
CA VAL A 64 -12.59 15.49 -1.18
C VAL A 64 -13.63 15.50 -0.07
N LYS A 65 -13.16 15.39 1.17
CA LYS A 65 -13.98 15.43 2.40
C LYS A 65 -13.52 16.57 3.29
N VAL A 66 -14.48 17.35 3.80
CA VAL A 66 -14.24 18.44 4.76
C VAL A 66 -14.88 18.09 6.09
N GLU A 67 -14.07 18.04 7.15
CA GLU A 67 -14.50 17.68 8.51
C GLU A 67 -14.08 18.76 9.51
N PRO A 68 -14.80 18.96 10.64
CA PRO A 68 -14.36 19.87 11.68
C PRO A 68 -13.17 19.27 12.46
N VAL A 69 -12.15 20.08 12.77
CA VAL A 69 -11.02 19.65 13.63
C VAL A 69 -11.44 19.55 15.08
N LYS A 70 -12.37 20.40 15.53
CA LYS A 70 -12.91 20.39 16.89
C LYS A 70 -14.41 20.15 16.88
N GLY A 71 -14.86 19.20 17.70
CA GLY A 71 -16.27 18.81 17.76
C GLY A 71 -16.56 17.63 16.84
N LYS A 72 -17.84 17.31 16.63
CA LYS A 72 -18.31 16.22 15.78
C LYS A 72 -19.02 16.73 14.53
N THR A 73 -19.40 17.99 14.51
CA THR A 73 -20.24 18.55 13.45
C THR A 73 -19.77 19.95 13.07
N LEU A 74 -19.96 20.29 11.81
CA LEU A 74 -19.83 21.62 11.24
C LEU A 74 -21.22 22.18 10.90
N ASP A 75 -21.37 23.50 10.88
CA ASP A 75 -22.60 24.15 10.42
C ASP A 75 -22.54 24.38 8.89
N THR A 76 -23.44 23.74 8.17
CA THR A 76 -23.49 23.87 6.69
C THR A 76 -23.88 25.29 6.23
N ARG A 77 -24.40 26.14 7.11
CA ARG A 77 -24.74 27.54 6.83
C ARG A 77 -23.62 28.52 7.18
N ALA A 78 -22.50 28.02 7.72
CA ALA A 78 -21.35 28.89 7.99
C ALA A 78 -20.91 29.59 6.68
N PRO A 79 -20.50 30.89 6.73
CA PRO A 79 -20.14 31.65 5.54
C PRO A 79 -19.07 30.95 4.69
N GLU A 80 -18.12 30.26 5.33
CA GLU A 80 -17.04 29.52 4.68
C GLU A 80 -17.58 28.32 3.89
N MET A 81 -18.63 27.65 4.39
CA MET A 81 -19.26 26.50 3.74
C MET A 81 -20.14 26.95 2.57
N VAL A 82 -20.87 28.05 2.73
CA VAL A 82 -21.67 28.64 1.65
C VAL A 82 -20.77 29.16 0.53
N ALA A 83 -19.59 29.67 0.85
CA ALA A 83 -18.62 30.14 -0.14
C ALA A 83 -18.10 29.03 -1.06
N LEU A 84 -18.20 27.76 -0.68
CA LEU A 84 -17.84 26.62 -1.56
C LEU A 84 -18.72 26.57 -2.81
N GLU A 85 -19.93 27.12 -2.76
CA GLU A 85 -20.76 27.27 -3.97
C GLU A 85 -20.12 28.17 -5.03
N GLY A 86 -19.19 29.05 -4.64
CA GLY A 86 -18.43 29.90 -5.56
C GLY A 86 -17.33 29.17 -6.34
N TRP A 87 -16.98 27.93 -5.96
CA TRP A 87 -15.93 27.12 -6.59
C TRP A 87 -16.46 26.21 -7.71
N ARG A 88 -17.56 26.61 -8.35
CA ARG A 88 -18.29 25.82 -9.39
C ARG A 88 -17.46 25.43 -10.59
N ASP A 89 -16.36 26.13 -10.86
CA ASP A 89 -15.45 25.79 -11.96
C ASP A 89 -14.69 24.50 -11.72
N GLU A 90 -14.47 24.12 -10.45
CA GLU A 90 -13.71 22.93 -10.05
C GLU A 90 -14.57 21.90 -9.30
N VAL A 91 -15.63 22.36 -8.61
CA VAL A 91 -16.53 21.54 -7.78
C VAL A 91 -17.82 21.25 -8.52
N ALA A 92 -18.05 19.99 -8.84
CA ALA A 92 -19.25 19.53 -9.52
C ALA A 92 -20.46 19.38 -8.58
N ALA A 93 -20.23 18.91 -7.33
CA ALA A 93 -21.27 18.73 -6.33
C ALA A 93 -20.71 18.82 -4.90
N VAL A 94 -21.53 19.34 -3.98
CA VAL A 94 -21.26 19.37 -2.54
C VAL A 94 -22.44 18.73 -1.82
N VAL A 95 -22.18 17.73 -0.99
CA VAL A 95 -23.22 17.00 -0.23
C VAL A 95 -22.88 16.97 1.25
N PRO A 96 -23.74 17.52 2.11
CA PRO A 96 -23.60 17.36 3.54
C PRO A 96 -23.97 15.95 3.97
N VAL A 97 -23.16 15.37 4.84
CA VAL A 97 -23.40 14.05 5.43
C VAL A 97 -23.38 14.11 6.95
N VAL A 98 -24.19 13.26 7.58
CA VAL A 98 -24.19 13.06 9.04
C VAL A 98 -23.86 11.60 9.31
N GLU A 99 -22.78 11.36 10.02
CA GLU A 99 -22.27 10.02 10.34
C GLU A 99 -22.36 9.82 11.87
N GLU A 100 -23.21 8.88 12.32
CA GLU A 100 -23.43 8.60 13.73
C GLU A 100 -23.76 7.12 13.99
N ASN A 101 -23.49 6.66 15.23
CA ASN A 101 -23.79 5.29 15.62
C ASN A 101 -25.26 5.13 16.06
N ALA A 102 -25.94 4.14 15.52
CA ALA A 102 -27.32 3.80 15.84
C ALA A 102 -27.47 2.30 16.15
N LEU A 103 -28.64 1.92 16.68
CA LEU A 103 -29.03 0.52 16.81
C LEU A 103 -30.16 0.24 15.82
N ALA A 104 -29.93 -0.69 14.90
CA ALA A 104 -30.97 -1.18 13.98
C ALA A 104 -31.62 -2.44 14.54
N VAL A 105 -32.96 -2.50 14.47
CA VAL A 105 -33.77 -3.60 14.99
C VAL A 105 -34.77 -4.04 13.94
N PHE A 106 -34.77 -5.33 13.62
CA PHE A 106 -35.75 -5.95 12.74
C PHE A 106 -36.24 -7.27 13.34
N GLY A 107 -37.49 -7.34 13.69
CA GLY A 107 -38.05 -8.50 14.39
C GLY A 107 -37.40 -8.75 15.74
N ASN A 108 -36.71 -9.87 15.86
CA ASN A 108 -35.94 -10.25 17.04
C ASN A 108 -34.43 -10.02 16.89
N HIS A 109 -34.01 -9.57 15.70
CA HIS A 109 -32.62 -9.28 15.39
C HIS A 109 -32.30 -7.82 15.67
N GLN A 110 -31.15 -7.57 16.26
CA GLN A 110 -30.65 -6.23 16.54
C GLN A 110 -29.14 -6.17 16.40
N MET A 111 -28.64 -5.06 15.90
CA MET A 111 -27.22 -4.83 15.80
C MET A 111 -26.87 -3.36 15.80
N PRO A 112 -25.69 -2.98 16.32
CA PRO A 112 -25.17 -1.63 16.17
C PRO A 112 -24.83 -1.40 14.69
N VAL A 113 -25.18 -0.23 14.18
CA VAL A 113 -24.91 0.18 12.81
C VAL A 113 -24.31 1.57 12.78
N PHE A 114 -23.53 1.86 11.75
CA PHE A 114 -23.03 3.17 11.44
C PHE A 114 -23.99 3.82 10.44
N LEU A 115 -24.77 4.79 10.94
CA LEU A 115 -25.82 5.44 10.17
C LEU A 115 -25.26 6.67 9.47
N LYS A 116 -25.24 6.63 8.13
CA LYS A 116 -24.84 7.76 7.29
C LYS A 116 -26.05 8.41 6.67
N GLY A 117 -26.37 9.60 7.17
CA GLY A 117 -27.42 10.45 6.59
C GLY A 117 -26.87 11.20 5.38
N VAL A 118 -27.49 11.02 4.23
CA VAL A 118 -27.04 11.57 2.94
C VAL A 118 -28.15 12.41 2.31
N GLY A 119 -27.74 13.48 1.59
CA GLY A 119 -28.64 14.34 0.86
C GLY A 119 -29.14 13.69 -0.45
N GLU A 120 -30.17 14.29 -1.06
CA GLU A 120 -30.75 13.82 -2.32
C GLU A 120 -29.72 13.75 -3.49
N ASN A 121 -28.70 14.62 -3.43
CA ASN A 121 -27.66 14.69 -4.46
C ASN A 121 -26.47 13.73 -4.19
N TYR A 122 -26.62 12.80 -3.25
CA TYR A 122 -25.53 11.87 -2.88
C TYR A 122 -25.01 11.05 -4.06
N ALA A 123 -25.90 10.56 -4.91
CA ALA A 123 -25.53 9.85 -6.13
C ALA A 123 -24.73 10.70 -7.14
N GLN A 124 -24.81 12.04 -7.06
CA GLN A 124 -24.00 12.92 -7.91
C GLN A 124 -22.53 12.95 -7.46
N VAL A 125 -22.25 12.78 -6.18
CA VAL A 125 -20.88 12.67 -5.62
C VAL A 125 -20.36 11.26 -5.86
N HIS A 126 -21.17 10.25 -5.61
CA HIS A 126 -20.82 8.82 -5.72
C HIS A 126 -21.41 8.19 -6.98
N THR A 127 -20.82 8.48 -8.13
CA THR A 127 -21.33 8.06 -9.45
C THR A 127 -21.34 6.55 -9.69
N HIS A 128 -20.55 5.79 -8.92
CA HIS A 128 -20.50 4.32 -9.00
C HIS A 128 -21.37 3.63 -7.95
N LEU A 129 -22.27 4.38 -7.30
CA LEU A 129 -23.15 3.81 -6.26
C LEU A 129 -24.01 2.68 -6.80
N ASP A 130 -24.59 2.85 -7.99
CA ASP A 130 -25.45 1.85 -8.63
C ASP A 130 -24.70 0.54 -8.92
N GLU A 131 -23.39 0.59 -9.19
CA GLU A 131 -22.56 -0.60 -9.42
C GLU A 131 -22.30 -1.41 -8.13
N THR A 132 -22.54 -0.81 -6.97
CA THR A 132 -22.38 -1.45 -5.67
C THR A 132 -23.64 -2.13 -5.17
N LEU A 133 -24.78 -1.93 -5.83
CA LEU A 133 -26.05 -2.50 -5.43
C LEU A 133 -26.10 -4.00 -5.75
N LEU A 134 -26.37 -4.81 -4.74
CA LEU A 134 -26.62 -6.25 -4.89
C LEU A 134 -28.08 -6.55 -5.15
N ASP A 135 -28.99 -5.76 -4.55
CA ASP A 135 -30.43 -5.98 -4.61
C ASP A 135 -31.17 -4.67 -4.37
N GLY A 136 -32.32 -4.51 -4.99
CA GLY A 136 -33.18 -3.32 -4.88
C GLY A 136 -32.69 -2.13 -5.70
N GLU A 137 -33.18 -0.93 -5.36
CA GLU A 137 -32.87 0.33 -6.01
C GLU A 137 -32.52 1.39 -4.95
N PHE A 138 -31.50 2.22 -5.23
CA PHE A 138 -31.09 3.27 -4.30
C PHE A 138 -32.11 4.40 -4.29
N MET A 139 -33.07 4.29 -3.38
CA MET A 139 -34.10 5.27 -3.14
C MET A 139 -34.19 5.55 -1.65
N LEU A 140 -34.07 6.82 -1.26
CA LEU A 140 -34.08 7.22 0.15
C LEU A 140 -35.41 7.84 0.59
N ASN A 141 -36.10 8.53 -0.30
CA ASN A 141 -37.40 9.15 -0.03
C ASN A 141 -38.40 8.81 -1.15
N ASP A 142 -39.60 8.46 -0.74
CA ASP A 142 -40.75 8.33 -1.63
C ASP A 142 -42.01 8.91 -0.93
N THR A 143 -43.05 9.08 -1.66
CA THR A 143 -44.38 9.49 -1.15
C THR A 143 -44.93 8.53 -0.07
N ALA A 144 -44.46 7.29 -0.06
CA ALA A 144 -44.87 6.25 0.88
C ALA A 144 -44.06 6.21 2.19
N GLY A 145 -42.87 6.85 2.27
CA GLY A 145 -42.10 6.85 3.51
C GLY A 145 -40.59 7.06 3.33
N CYS A 146 -39.86 6.88 4.43
CA CYS A 146 -38.40 6.92 4.47
C CYS A 146 -37.81 5.54 4.18
N TYR A 147 -36.86 5.48 3.27
CA TYR A 147 -36.16 4.26 2.86
C TYR A 147 -34.68 4.37 3.20
N ILE A 148 -34.07 3.21 3.43
CA ILE A 148 -32.65 3.10 3.76
C ILE A 148 -31.99 2.03 2.90
N ALA A 149 -30.71 2.22 2.54
CA ALA A 149 -29.90 1.20 1.93
C ALA A 149 -28.99 0.55 2.99
N LEU A 150 -28.95 -0.77 2.98
CA LEU A 150 -28.24 -1.58 3.96
C LEU A 150 -26.94 -2.14 3.37
N GLY A 151 -25.85 -2.14 4.12
CA GLY A 151 -24.70 -2.97 3.79
C GLY A 151 -25.09 -4.47 3.77
N ALA A 152 -24.48 -5.25 2.90
CA ALA A 152 -24.82 -6.67 2.71
C ALA A 152 -24.72 -7.48 4.01
N GLY A 153 -23.73 -7.23 4.84
CA GLY A 153 -23.60 -7.87 6.16
C GLY A 153 -24.66 -7.41 7.16
N VAL A 154 -25.08 -6.13 7.09
CA VAL A 154 -26.20 -5.62 7.91
C VAL A 154 -27.50 -6.30 7.52
N ALA A 155 -27.80 -6.37 6.22
CA ALA A 155 -28.99 -7.03 5.71
C ALA A 155 -29.04 -8.53 6.10
N SER A 156 -27.89 -9.21 5.98
CA SER A 156 -27.76 -10.62 6.36
C SER A 156 -27.95 -10.86 7.86
N ARG A 157 -27.34 -10.02 8.74
CA ARG A 157 -27.45 -10.18 10.20
C ARG A 157 -28.83 -9.81 10.75
N LEU A 158 -29.52 -8.87 10.12
CA LEU A 158 -30.88 -8.50 10.47
C LEU A 158 -31.92 -9.42 9.83
N GLU A 159 -31.52 -10.29 8.89
CA GLU A 159 -32.39 -11.15 8.08
C GLU A 159 -33.46 -10.35 7.36
N THR A 160 -33.09 -9.25 6.69
CA THR A 160 -33.98 -8.33 6.00
C THR A 160 -33.42 -7.87 4.66
N GLY A 161 -34.27 -7.24 3.83
CA GLY A 161 -33.89 -6.71 2.53
C GLY A 161 -35.02 -5.90 1.88
N PRO A 162 -34.89 -5.50 0.60
CA PRO A 162 -35.81 -4.58 -0.08
C PRO A 162 -37.22 -5.04 -0.20
N PHE A 163 -37.48 -6.36 -0.16
CA PHE A 163 -38.79 -6.95 -0.38
C PHE A 163 -39.61 -7.18 0.90
N PHE A 164 -39.06 -6.77 2.05
CA PHE A 164 -39.77 -6.96 3.32
C PHE A 164 -40.70 -5.79 3.62
N SER A 165 -41.98 -6.06 3.85
CA SER A 165 -43.01 -5.07 4.18
C SER A 165 -42.92 -4.57 5.64
N ARG A 166 -42.13 -5.22 6.47
CA ARG A 166 -41.96 -4.84 7.88
C ARG A 166 -40.90 -3.73 8.00
N PRO A 167 -41.16 -2.67 8.79
CA PRO A 167 -40.21 -1.62 8.99
C PRO A 167 -39.02 -2.06 9.84
N ILE A 168 -37.85 -1.51 9.55
CA ILE A 168 -36.64 -1.55 10.38
C ILE A 168 -36.74 -0.37 11.35
N ARG A 169 -36.57 -0.62 12.63
CA ARG A 169 -36.55 0.40 13.65
C ARG A 169 -35.12 0.81 13.95
N ILE A 170 -34.86 2.12 13.85
CA ILE A 170 -33.55 2.71 14.12
C ILE A 170 -33.65 3.48 15.43
N TYR A 171 -32.80 3.11 16.38
CA TYR A 171 -32.72 3.74 17.69
C TYR A 171 -31.43 4.55 17.78
N SER A 172 -31.54 5.80 18.22
CA SER A 172 -30.41 6.66 18.53
C SER A 172 -30.51 7.21 19.96
N PRO A 173 -29.39 7.36 20.68
CA PRO A 173 -29.37 8.00 21.99
C PRO A 173 -29.70 9.50 21.85
N ARG A 174 -30.54 10.02 22.72
CA ARG A 174 -30.84 11.46 22.78
C ARG A 174 -29.63 12.25 23.29
N ARG A 175 -29.24 13.27 22.59
CA ARG A 175 -28.01 14.04 22.85
C ARG A 175 -27.97 14.71 24.20
N ASN A 176 -29.10 15.24 24.70
CA ASN A 176 -29.16 16.08 25.88
C ASN A 176 -29.85 15.41 27.06
N VAL A 177 -30.05 14.11 27.07
CA VAL A 177 -30.76 13.38 28.11
C VAL A 177 -29.84 12.39 28.80
N ARG A 178 -29.72 12.49 30.14
CA ARG A 178 -29.04 11.44 30.91
C ARG A 178 -29.89 10.16 30.86
N VAL A 179 -29.24 9.02 30.72
CA VAL A 179 -29.92 7.73 30.71
C VAL A 179 -30.71 7.56 32.00
N ASN A 180 -32.04 7.46 31.89
CA ASN A 180 -32.90 7.18 33.03
C ASN A 180 -32.92 5.66 33.24
N MET A 181 -32.30 5.21 34.32
CA MET A 181 -32.23 3.78 34.66
C MET A 181 -33.61 3.17 34.98
N ALA A 182 -34.61 3.97 35.35
CA ALA A 182 -35.97 3.47 35.59
C ALA A 182 -36.79 3.32 34.33
N ASN A 183 -36.48 4.08 33.27
CA ASN A 183 -37.09 3.96 31.94
C ASN A 183 -36.06 4.24 30.86
N PRO A 184 -35.23 3.24 30.52
CA PRO A 184 -34.16 3.41 29.51
C PRO A 184 -34.69 3.80 28.13
N SER A 185 -35.88 3.35 27.75
CA SER A 185 -36.46 3.64 26.42
C SER A 185 -36.72 5.13 26.17
N SER A 186 -37.00 5.90 27.25
CA SER A 186 -37.18 7.36 27.14
C SER A 186 -35.91 8.10 26.73
N SER A 187 -34.75 7.47 26.86
CA SER A 187 -33.44 8.04 26.55
C SER A 187 -33.05 7.85 25.07
N PHE A 188 -33.86 7.11 24.30
CA PHE A 188 -33.65 6.87 22.90
C PHE A 188 -34.73 7.54 22.04
N ARG A 189 -34.37 7.87 20.81
CA ARG A 189 -35.32 8.18 19.76
C ARG A 189 -35.44 6.97 18.84
N GLU A 190 -36.62 6.76 18.32
CA GLU A 190 -36.96 5.68 17.40
C GLU A 190 -37.55 6.26 16.13
N ARG A 191 -37.12 5.73 14.99
CA ARG A 191 -37.72 5.96 13.67
C ARG A 191 -37.83 4.66 12.91
N GLU A 192 -38.90 4.53 12.18
CA GLU A 192 -39.17 3.40 11.29
C GLU A 192 -38.77 3.76 9.86
N SER A 193 -38.14 2.82 9.18
CA SER A 193 -37.70 2.94 7.78
C SER A 193 -37.79 1.59 7.10
N PHE A 194 -37.93 1.58 5.78
CA PHE A 194 -37.95 0.36 4.97
C PHE A 194 -36.63 0.24 4.20
N ALA A 195 -36.18 -1.00 3.97
CA ALA A 195 -35.02 -1.22 3.12
C ALA A 195 -35.40 -1.02 1.65
N SER A 196 -34.68 -0.14 0.92
CA SER A 196 -34.82 0.05 -0.53
C SER A 196 -33.80 -0.74 -1.31
N ALA A 197 -32.60 -0.89 -0.77
CA ALA A 197 -31.50 -1.55 -1.44
C ALA A 197 -30.56 -2.24 -0.45
N VAL A 198 -29.78 -3.17 -0.98
CA VAL A 198 -28.63 -3.78 -0.30
C VAL A 198 -27.41 -3.51 -1.16
N PHE A 199 -26.36 -2.94 -0.57
CA PHE A 199 -25.11 -2.63 -1.25
C PHE A 199 -23.94 -3.46 -0.71
N ALA A 200 -22.93 -3.69 -1.56
CA ALA A 200 -21.63 -4.24 -1.17
C ALA A 200 -20.52 -3.55 -1.93
N VAL A 201 -19.53 -3.09 -1.19
CA VAL A 201 -18.32 -2.46 -1.72
C VAL A 201 -17.08 -3.35 -1.56
N ASN A 202 -17.29 -4.58 -1.07
CA ASN A 202 -16.24 -5.55 -0.74
C ASN A 202 -15.24 -5.05 0.31
N GLN A 203 -15.71 -4.21 1.21
CA GLN A 203 -14.98 -3.77 2.40
C GLN A 203 -15.78 -4.11 3.63
N GLN A 204 -15.18 -4.90 4.53
CA GLN A 204 -15.85 -5.45 5.70
C GLN A 204 -16.45 -4.35 6.59
N GLU A 205 -15.77 -3.24 6.76
CA GLU A 205 -16.23 -2.13 7.60
C GLU A 205 -17.54 -1.54 7.09
N TYR A 206 -17.63 -1.27 5.78
CA TYR A 206 -18.83 -0.70 5.16
C TYR A 206 -19.93 -1.74 5.04
N ASP A 207 -19.61 -2.92 4.54
CA ASP A 207 -20.62 -3.96 4.24
C ASP A 207 -21.26 -4.52 5.50
N GLU A 208 -20.49 -4.64 6.62
CA GLU A 208 -20.98 -5.25 7.86
C GLU A 208 -21.65 -4.28 8.83
N SER A 209 -21.47 -2.95 8.66
CA SER A 209 -21.92 -1.98 9.67
C SER A 209 -22.66 -0.76 9.13
N TRP A 210 -22.53 -0.42 7.84
CA TRP A 210 -23.07 0.84 7.33
C TRP A 210 -24.51 0.74 6.84
N VAL A 211 -25.27 1.81 7.12
CA VAL A 211 -26.64 2.03 6.65
C VAL A 211 -26.73 3.44 6.10
N LEU A 212 -27.10 3.58 4.82
CA LEU A 212 -27.35 4.88 4.20
C LEU A 212 -28.81 5.25 4.39
N ALA A 213 -29.06 6.46 4.89
CA ALA A 213 -30.41 6.93 5.22
C ALA A 213 -30.62 8.38 4.73
N PRO A 214 -31.85 8.87 4.59
CA PRO A 214 -32.10 10.27 4.29
C PRO A 214 -31.48 11.19 5.36
N LEU A 215 -30.80 12.25 4.94
CA LEU A 215 -30.21 13.24 5.84
C LEU A 215 -31.22 13.83 6.83
N ALA A 216 -32.45 14.06 6.38
CA ALA A 216 -33.52 14.59 7.20
C ALA A 216 -33.88 13.63 8.36
N LEU A 217 -33.96 12.32 8.10
CA LEU A 217 -34.23 11.29 9.11
C LEU A 217 -33.12 11.27 10.16
N VAL A 218 -31.84 11.31 9.72
CA VAL A 218 -30.71 11.27 10.65
C VAL A 218 -30.64 12.55 11.49
N ARG A 219 -30.85 13.71 10.87
CA ARG A 219 -30.91 14.98 11.60
C ARG A 219 -32.03 14.97 12.67
N GLU A 220 -33.18 14.43 12.35
CA GLU A 220 -34.29 14.29 13.32
C GLU A 220 -33.94 13.34 14.48
N LEU A 221 -33.26 12.23 14.18
CA LEU A 221 -32.82 11.27 15.21
C LEU A 221 -31.84 11.87 16.24
N TYR A 222 -30.94 12.75 15.76
CA TYR A 222 -29.86 13.30 16.59
C TYR A 222 -30.05 14.76 17.03
N ASP A 223 -31.22 15.35 16.81
CA ASP A 223 -31.49 16.77 17.09
C ASP A 223 -30.57 17.74 16.37
N TYR A 224 -30.23 17.41 15.13
CA TYR A 224 -29.48 18.30 14.26
C TYR A 224 -30.42 19.13 13.37
N THR A 225 -30.04 20.37 13.12
CA THR A 225 -30.77 21.27 12.19
C THR A 225 -30.01 21.50 10.90
N THR A 226 -28.91 22.25 11.02
CA THR A 226 -28.02 22.58 9.89
C THR A 226 -26.67 21.88 10.02
N GLU A 227 -26.47 21.16 11.09
CA GLU A 227 -25.22 20.47 11.35
C GLU A 227 -25.03 19.29 10.38
N ALA A 228 -23.75 19.06 10.02
CA ALA A 228 -23.28 17.91 9.28
C ALA A 228 -21.98 17.40 9.92
N SER A 229 -21.73 16.11 9.85
CA SER A 229 -20.46 15.52 10.29
C SER A 229 -19.33 15.86 9.33
N ALA A 230 -19.66 15.93 8.03
CA ALA A 230 -18.73 16.29 6.97
C ALA A 230 -19.46 16.88 5.76
N LEU A 231 -18.71 17.55 4.89
CA LEU A 231 -19.10 17.85 3.52
C LEU A 231 -18.29 16.96 2.58
N GLU A 232 -18.99 16.29 1.69
CA GLU A 232 -18.40 15.47 0.62
C GLU A 232 -18.49 16.24 -0.69
N LEU A 233 -17.34 16.37 -1.36
CA LEU A 233 -17.24 17.14 -2.59
C LEU A 233 -16.84 16.21 -3.74
N ARG A 234 -17.52 16.40 -4.89
CA ARG A 234 -17.08 15.87 -6.16
C ARG A 234 -16.43 17.00 -6.97
N LEU A 235 -15.28 16.70 -7.56
CA LEU A 235 -14.61 17.61 -8.47
C LEU A 235 -15.00 17.31 -9.92
N HIS A 236 -14.84 18.29 -10.79
CA HIS A 236 -14.95 18.08 -12.24
C HIS A 236 -13.81 17.18 -12.74
N ASP A 237 -14.05 16.46 -13.83
CA ASP A 237 -13.06 15.58 -14.42
C ASP A 237 -11.81 16.36 -14.85
N GLY A 238 -10.64 15.85 -14.45
CA GLY A 238 -9.34 16.46 -14.75
C GLY A 238 -8.79 17.41 -13.67
N VAL A 239 -9.53 17.68 -12.60
CA VAL A 239 -9.01 18.44 -11.44
C VAL A 239 -8.20 17.51 -10.55
N ASP A 240 -7.00 17.94 -10.17
CA ASP A 240 -6.13 17.21 -9.23
C ASP A 240 -6.71 17.33 -7.81
N GLU A 241 -7.16 16.18 -7.25
CA GLU A 241 -7.78 16.08 -5.92
C GLU A 241 -6.85 16.57 -4.81
N ALA A 242 -5.57 16.22 -4.85
CA ALA A 242 -4.60 16.60 -3.82
C ALA A 242 -4.27 18.10 -3.87
N ALA A 243 -4.05 18.65 -5.07
CA ALA A 243 -3.79 20.07 -5.24
C ALA A 243 -5.02 20.91 -4.85
N PHE A 244 -6.23 20.46 -5.18
CA PHE A 244 -7.47 21.10 -4.78
C PHE A 244 -7.66 21.06 -3.26
N ALA A 245 -7.50 19.90 -2.63
CA ALA A 245 -7.62 19.74 -1.18
C ALA A 245 -6.65 20.64 -0.42
N ALA A 246 -5.40 20.79 -0.89
CA ALA A 246 -4.43 21.69 -0.28
C ALA A 246 -4.86 23.16 -0.34
N ARG A 247 -5.37 23.63 -1.49
CA ARG A 247 -5.87 25.00 -1.64
C ARG A 247 -7.12 25.26 -0.80
N LEU A 248 -8.02 24.28 -0.76
CA LEU A 248 -9.22 24.37 0.07
C LEU A 248 -8.89 24.36 1.56
N GLN A 249 -7.88 23.59 1.99
CA GLN A 249 -7.37 23.60 3.36
C GLN A 249 -6.82 24.97 3.74
N GLU A 250 -6.05 25.60 2.85
CA GLU A 250 -5.52 26.96 3.08
C GLU A 250 -6.65 27.99 3.20
N TYR A 251 -7.71 27.86 2.39
CA TYR A 251 -8.87 28.74 2.43
C TYR A 251 -9.69 28.58 3.75
N LEU A 252 -9.96 27.34 4.16
CA LEU A 252 -10.78 27.04 5.34
C LEU A 252 -10.01 27.18 6.66
N GLY A 253 -8.66 27.18 6.62
CA GLY A 253 -7.80 27.33 7.80
C GLY A 253 -7.84 26.12 8.74
N ASP A 254 -7.29 26.31 9.95
CA ASP A 254 -7.06 25.25 10.94
C ASP A 254 -8.35 24.76 11.65
N GLY A 255 -9.48 25.38 11.40
CA GLY A 255 -10.78 24.98 11.96
C GLY A 255 -11.37 23.73 11.33
N TYR A 256 -10.98 23.44 10.12
CA TYR A 256 -11.47 22.34 9.32
C TYR A 256 -10.30 21.49 8.81
N ARG A 257 -10.57 20.21 8.60
CA ARG A 257 -9.66 19.27 7.94
C ARG A 257 -10.22 18.96 6.57
N VAL A 258 -9.43 19.25 5.54
CA VAL A 258 -9.73 18.86 4.17
C VAL A 258 -8.87 17.65 3.82
N SER A 259 -9.49 16.58 3.39
CA SER A 259 -8.80 15.33 3.06
C SER A 259 -9.15 14.89 1.65
N ASP A 260 -8.15 14.58 0.83
CA ASP A 260 -8.31 13.84 -0.41
C ASP A 260 -8.57 12.35 -0.12
N ARG A 261 -8.84 11.53 -1.14
CA ARG A 261 -9.11 10.08 -0.98
C ARG A 261 -7.97 9.35 -0.27
N LEU A 262 -6.72 9.69 -0.55
CA LEU A 262 -5.56 9.03 0.07
C LEU A 262 -5.44 9.42 1.55
N GLN A 263 -5.71 10.68 1.88
CA GLN A 263 -5.66 11.18 3.25
C GLN A 263 -6.82 10.69 4.10
N GLN A 264 -8.00 10.44 3.52
CA GLN A 264 -9.13 9.81 4.21
C GLN A 264 -8.77 8.40 4.71
N GLN A 265 -7.97 7.68 3.96
CA GLN A 265 -7.44 6.35 4.29
C GLN A 265 -6.01 6.39 4.86
N ALA A 266 -5.58 7.53 5.41
CA ALA A 266 -4.19 7.75 5.83
C ALA A 266 -3.70 6.70 6.85
N SER A 267 -4.56 6.20 7.74
CA SER A 267 -4.18 5.16 8.71
C SER A 267 -3.87 3.83 8.03
N ALA A 268 -4.71 3.40 7.07
CA ALA A 268 -4.47 2.20 6.28
C ALA A 268 -3.25 2.37 5.38
N TYR A 269 -3.12 3.52 4.72
CA TYR A 269 -1.96 3.85 3.89
C TYR A 269 -0.66 3.81 4.68
N ASN A 270 -0.60 4.46 5.84
CA ASN A 270 0.58 4.48 6.69
C ASN A 270 0.94 3.08 7.19
N MET A 271 -0.05 2.27 7.55
CA MET A 271 0.17 0.88 7.95
C MET A 271 0.78 0.06 6.81
N MET A 272 0.25 0.18 5.60
CA MET A 272 0.80 -0.47 4.41
C MET A 272 2.22 0.00 4.08
N GLN A 273 2.52 1.30 4.22
CA GLN A 273 3.88 1.82 4.03
C GLN A 273 4.86 1.24 5.05
N ILE A 274 4.46 1.14 6.32
CA ILE A 274 5.28 0.51 7.38
C ILE A 274 5.53 -0.96 7.04
N GLU A 275 4.51 -1.70 6.61
CA GLU A 275 4.62 -3.10 6.21
C GLU A 275 5.56 -3.28 5.00
N LYS A 276 5.48 -2.40 4.00
CA LYS A 276 6.41 -2.37 2.86
C LYS A 276 7.85 -2.21 3.33
N TRP A 277 8.11 -1.28 4.25
CA TRP A 277 9.46 -1.07 4.80
C TRP A 277 9.96 -2.25 5.62
N ILE A 278 9.11 -2.87 6.44
CA ILE A 278 9.45 -4.09 7.19
C ILE A 278 9.81 -5.22 6.22
N THR A 279 8.99 -5.44 5.21
CA THR A 279 9.24 -6.43 4.16
C THR A 279 10.57 -6.17 3.44
N PHE A 280 10.83 -4.93 3.05
CA PHE A 280 12.10 -4.54 2.44
C PHE A 280 13.29 -4.83 3.36
N LEU A 281 13.19 -4.51 4.66
CA LEU A 281 14.26 -4.78 5.63
C LEU A 281 14.52 -6.28 5.79
N ILE A 282 13.47 -7.12 5.84
CA ILE A 282 13.62 -8.58 5.89
C ILE A 282 14.33 -9.09 4.65
N LEU A 283 13.94 -8.61 3.47
CA LEU A 283 14.57 -8.99 2.21
C LEU A 283 16.01 -8.48 2.11
N LEU A 284 16.29 -7.30 2.63
CA LEU A 284 17.65 -6.77 2.74
C LEU A 284 18.53 -7.62 3.66
N PHE A 285 17.96 -8.14 4.76
CA PHE A 285 18.67 -9.07 5.64
C PHE A 285 18.99 -10.41 4.94
N ILE A 286 18.08 -10.94 4.13
CA ILE A 286 18.33 -12.10 3.28
C ILE A 286 19.46 -11.80 2.27
N LEU A 287 19.45 -10.63 1.67
CA LEU A 287 20.51 -10.18 0.78
C LEU A 287 21.86 -10.07 1.51
N LEU A 288 21.85 -9.60 2.75
CA LEU A 288 23.06 -9.55 3.59
C LEU A 288 23.64 -10.97 3.80
N ILE A 289 22.79 -11.98 4.05
CA ILE A 289 23.21 -13.40 4.15
C ILE A 289 23.80 -13.87 2.82
N ALA A 290 23.16 -13.56 1.69
CA ALA A 290 23.69 -13.87 0.37
C ALA A 290 25.07 -13.24 0.11
N THR A 291 25.35 -12.08 0.72
CA THR A 291 26.62 -11.37 0.65
C THR A 291 27.78 -12.19 1.27
N PHE A 292 27.51 -12.98 2.33
CA PHE A 292 28.54 -13.88 2.88
C PHE A 292 29.00 -14.95 1.90
N ASN A 293 28.10 -15.37 1.00
CA ASN A 293 28.46 -16.30 -0.07
C ASN A 293 29.47 -15.67 -1.06
N VAL A 294 29.29 -14.37 -1.36
CA VAL A 294 30.23 -13.58 -2.20
C VAL A 294 31.58 -13.46 -1.49
N ILE A 295 31.61 -13.18 -0.19
CA ILE A 295 32.83 -13.11 0.61
C ILE A 295 33.59 -14.45 0.60
N GLY A 296 32.87 -15.57 0.81
CA GLY A 296 33.46 -16.91 0.79
C GLY A 296 34.03 -17.28 -0.59
N SER A 297 33.28 -17.02 -1.65
CA SER A 297 33.70 -17.23 -3.03
C SER A 297 34.95 -16.42 -3.39
N LEU A 298 34.96 -15.14 -3.06
CA LEU A 298 36.10 -14.27 -3.35
C LEU A 298 37.35 -14.69 -2.54
N SER A 299 37.18 -15.09 -1.28
CA SER A 299 38.27 -15.60 -0.44
C SER A 299 38.89 -16.87 -1.03
N MET A 300 38.06 -17.82 -1.48
CA MET A 300 38.53 -19.06 -2.09
C MET A 300 39.26 -18.79 -3.43
N LEU A 301 38.73 -17.88 -4.23
CA LEU A 301 39.33 -17.47 -5.49
C LEU A 301 40.71 -16.82 -5.27
N ILE A 302 40.87 -15.97 -4.26
CA ILE A 302 42.17 -15.39 -3.89
C ILE A 302 43.20 -16.46 -3.52
N ILE A 303 42.78 -17.49 -2.75
CA ILE A 303 43.67 -18.60 -2.34
C ILE A 303 44.12 -19.39 -3.56
N ASP A 304 43.21 -19.71 -4.47
CA ASP A 304 43.55 -20.50 -5.66
C ASP A 304 44.43 -19.75 -6.64
N LYS A 305 44.29 -18.44 -6.73
CA LYS A 305 45.06 -17.56 -7.62
C LYS A 305 46.40 -17.08 -7.05
N GLN A 306 46.91 -17.70 -5.96
CA GLN A 306 48.18 -17.32 -5.35
C GLN A 306 49.36 -17.42 -6.32
N ALA A 307 49.41 -18.45 -7.18
CA ALA A 307 50.47 -18.60 -8.21
C ALA A 307 50.43 -17.47 -9.25
N ASP A 308 49.23 -17.07 -9.71
CA ASP A 308 49.04 -15.97 -10.63
C ASP A 308 49.46 -14.63 -9.99
N ILE A 309 49.17 -14.47 -8.71
CA ILE A 309 49.55 -13.29 -7.90
C ILE A 309 51.07 -13.18 -7.82
N HIS A 310 51.80 -14.26 -7.52
CA HIS A 310 53.25 -14.27 -7.49
C HIS A 310 53.85 -13.92 -8.85
N THR A 311 53.26 -14.44 -9.94
CA THR A 311 53.70 -14.11 -11.32
C THR A 311 53.49 -12.63 -11.60
N LEU A 312 52.36 -12.04 -11.22
CA LEU A 312 52.11 -10.61 -11.39
C LEU A 312 53.11 -9.74 -10.57
N HIS A 313 53.43 -10.12 -9.35
CA HIS A 313 54.47 -9.47 -8.56
C HIS A 313 55.84 -9.52 -9.21
N SER A 314 56.22 -10.68 -9.74
CA SER A 314 57.50 -10.85 -10.47
C SER A 314 57.56 -10.00 -11.76
N LEU A 315 56.40 -9.65 -12.32
CA LEU A 315 56.26 -8.76 -13.49
C LEU A 315 56.19 -7.27 -13.07
N GLY A 316 56.33 -6.96 -11.77
CA GLY A 316 56.35 -5.58 -11.25
C GLY A 316 54.99 -5.01 -10.91
N ALA A 317 53.93 -5.82 -10.74
CA ALA A 317 52.64 -5.34 -10.24
C ALA A 317 52.75 -5.03 -8.75
N ASP A 318 52.26 -3.85 -8.37
CA ASP A 318 52.17 -3.45 -6.98
C ASP A 318 50.93 -4.06 -6.28
N ASP A 319 50.96 -4.11 -4.95
CA ASP A 319 49.88 -4.64 -4.11
C ASP A 319 48.57 -3.89 -4.31
N ALA A 320 48.62 -2.61 -4.69
CA ALA A 320 47.44 -1.81 -4.96
C ALA A 320 46.71 -2.27 -6.26
N LEU A 321 47.51 -2.60 -7.30
CA LEU A 321 46.94 -3.14 -8.57
C LEU A 321 46.27 -4.50 -8.34
N ILE A 322 46.96 -5.38 -7.59
CA ILE A 322 46.43 -6.74 -7.30
C ILE A 322 45.13 -6.64 -6.45
N SER A 323 45.16 -5.83 -5.41
CA SER A 323 43.97 -5.57 -4.59
C SER A 323 42.81 -5.01 -5.41
N ARG A 324 43.09 -4.11 -6.35
CA ARG A 324 42.09 -3.54 -7.25
C ARG A 324 41.50 -4.57 -8.21
N ILE A 325 42.26 -5.56 -8.67
CA ILE A 325 41.76 -6.65 -9.55
C ILE A 325 40.69 -7.45 -8.80
N PHE A 326 41.01 -7.96 -7.61
CA PHE A 326 40.04 -8.75 -6.83
C PHE A 326 38.83 -7.95 -6.34
N TRP A 327 39.04 -6.67 -6.02
CA TRP A 327 37.94 -5.79 -5.64
C TRP A 327 36.95 -5.58 -6.81
N ILE A 328 37.48 -5.33 -8.02
CA ILE A 328 36.65 -5.20 -9.23
C ILE A 328 35.93 -6.51 -9.55
N GLU A 329 36.59 -7.65 -9.34
CA GLU A 329 35.98 -8.98 -9.57
C GLU A 329 34.78 -9.23 -8.67
N GLY A 330 34.89 -8.99 -7.37
CA GLY A 330 33.76 -9.12 -6.45
C GLY A 330 32.64 -8.12 -6.76
N TRP A 331 33.00 -6.91 -7.17
CA TRP A 331 32.01 -5.93 -7.64
C TRP A 331 31.29 -6.40 -8.93
N LEU A 332 32.03 -7.00 -9.87
CA LEU A 332 31.44 -7.56 -11.09
C LEU A 332 30.48 -8.71 -10.81
N ILE A 333 30.84 -9.62 -9.87
CA ILE A 333 29.94 -10.70 -9.43
C ILE A 333 28.61 -10.12 -8.95
N SER A 334 28.66 -9.12 -8.08
CA SER A 334 27.48 -8.47 -7.54
C SER A 334 26.70 -7.69 -8.59
N ALA A 335 27.38 -6.97 -9.49
CA ALA A 335 26.73 -6.19 -10.54
C ALA A 335 26.04 -7.06 -11.60
N ILE A 336 26.69 -8.16 -12.02
CA ILE A 336 26.11 -9.13 -12.96
C ILE A 336 24.94 -9.87 -12.31
N GLY A 337 25.09 -10.30 -11.03
CA GLY A 337 24.03 -10.93 -10.26
C GLY A 337 22.82 -9.99 -10.11
N ALA A 338 23.06 -8.74 -9.71
CA ALA A 338 22.01 -7.74 -9.57
C ALA A 338 21.29 -7.44 -10.90
N GLY A 339 22.05 -7.21 -11.98
CA GLY A 339 21.49 -6.96 -13.29
C GLY A 339 20.70 -8.15 -13.84
N GLY A 340 21.26 -9.36 -13.72
CA GLY A 340 20.57 -10.60 -14.11
C GLY A 340 19.32 -10.85 -13.30
N GLY A 341 19.38 -10.66 -11.97
CA GLY A 341 18.23 -10.78 -11.07
C GLY A 341 17.14 -9.76 -11.36
N LEU A 342 17.52 -8.51 -11.63
CA LEU A 342 16.59 -7.46 -12.04
C LEU A 342 15.86 -7.82 -13.34
N LEU A 343 16.59 -8.24 -14.37
CA LEU A 343 15.99 -8.64 -15.66
C LEU A 343 15.04 -9.82 -15.51
N LEU A 344 15.43 -10.84 -14.74
CA LEU A 344 14.58 -12.00 -14.44
C LEU A 344 13.35 -11.59 -13.62
N GLY A 345 13.51 -10.72 -12.63
CA GLY A 345 12.41 -10.20 -11.82
C GLY A 345 11.40 -9.42 -12.65
N ILE A 346 11.87 -8.49 -13.51
CA ILE A 346 11.01 -7.73 -14.43
C ILE A 346 10.30 -8.70 -15.39
N GLY A 347 11.02 -9.68 -15.94
CA GLY A 347 10.44 -10.67 -16.84
C GLY A 347 9.32 -11.49 -16.18
N LEU A 348 9.52 -11.95 -14.94
CA LEU A 348 8.50 -12.68 -14.18
C LEU A 348 7.29 -11.80 -13.84
N CYS A 349 7.52 -10.55 -13.41
CA CYS A 349 6.46 -9.60 -13.15
C CYS A 349 5.64 -9.32 -14.41
N TRP A 350 6.29 -9.13 -15.55
CA TRP A 350 5.63 -8.90 -16.82
C TRP A 350 4.81 -10.12 -17.28
N VAL A 351 5.38 -11.33 -17.15
CA VAL A 351 4.67 -12.57 -17.46
C VAL A 351 3.45 -12.75 -16.57
N GLN A 352 3.56 -12.48 -15.25
CA GLN A 352 2.44 -12.55 -14.32
C GLN A 352 1.36 -11.53 -14.68
N GLN A 353 1.75 -10.29 -14.97
CA GLN A 353 0.80 -9.23 -15.33
C GLN A 353 0.05 -9.51 -16.63
N THR A 354 0.73 -10.15 -17.62
CA THR A 354 0.14 -10.43 -18.93
C THR A 354 -0.69 -11.71 -18.94
N PHE A 355 -0.21 -12.78 -18.30
CA PHE A 355 -0.81 -14.10 -18.39
C PHE A 355 -1.57 -14.53 -17.13
N GLY A 356 -1.41 -13.83 -16.00
CA GLY A 356 -2.09 -14.16 -14.75
C GLY A 356 -1.86 -15.61 -14.28
N LEU A 357 -0.60 -16.10 -14.38
CA LEU A 357 -0.27 -17.50 -14.11
C LEU A 357 -0.58 -17.91 -12.68
N LEU A 358 -0.29 -17.03 -11.72
CA LEU A 358 -0.64 -17.22 -10.32
C LEU A 358 -2.02 -16.62 -10.08
N ARG A 359 -3.01 -17.49 -9.93
CA ARG A 359 -4.39 -17.10 -9.59
C ARG A 359 -4.60 -17.17 -8.09
N MET A 360 -5.38 -16.23 -7.54
CA MET A 360 -5.89 -16.33 -6.17
C MET A 360 -6.95 -17.42 -6.17
N GLY A 361 -6.59 -18.60 -5.67
CA GLY A 361 -7.27 -19.86 -5.82
C GLY A 361 -8.73 -19.85 -5.45
N GLY A 362 -9.51 -20.74 -6.07
CA GLY A 362 -10.90 -21.02 -5.75
C GLY A 362 -11.83 -20.88 -6.95
N VAL A 363 -13.08 -20.61 -6.63
CA VAL A 363 -14.17 -20.42 -7.61
C VAL A 363 -14.01 -19.03 -8.23
N PRO A 364 -14.10 -18.89 -9.56
CA PRO A 364 -14.12 -17.58 -10.23
C PRO A 364 -15.20 -16.67 -9.61
N GLY A 365 -14.84 -15.44 -9.24
CA GLY A 365 -15.75 -14.47 -8.64
C GLY A 365 -15.77 -14.46 -7.10
N THR A 366 -14.97 -15.30 -6.41
CA THR A 366 -14.88 -15.28 -4.94
C THR A 366 -13.97 -14.14 -4.43
N PHE A 367 -13.02 -13.71 -5.26
CA PHE A 367 -12.11 -12.62 -4.96
C PHE A 367 -12.30 -11.47 -5.93
N VAL A 368 -12.05 -10.26 -5.47
CA VAL A 368 -12.15 -9.03 -6.27
C VAL A 368 -11.20 -9.04 -7.47
N VAL A 369 -10.11 -9.81 -7.39
CA VAL A 369 -9.10 -9.96 -8.43
C VAL A 369 -8.84 -11.45 -8.66
N ASP A 370 -8.96 -11.90 -9.91
CA ASP A 370 -8.77 -13.32 -10.29
C ASP A 370 -7.31 -13.78 -10.24
N ALA A 371 -6.37 -12.87 -10.46
CA ALA A 371 -4.94 -13.14 -10.47
C ALA A 371 -4.18 -12.29 -9.44
N TYR A 372 -3.06 -12.80 -8.95
CA TYR A 372 -2.17 -12.05 -8.07
C TYR A 372 -1.79 -10.72 -8.74
N PRO A 373 -2.15 -9.58 -8.12
CA PRO A 373 -1.84 -8.28 -8.68
C PRO A 373 -0.35 -8.02 -8.59
N VAL A 374 0.25 -7.52 -9.66
CA VAL A 374 1.67 -7.19 -9.74
C VAL A 374 1.82 -5.82 -10.37
N HIS A 375 2.45 -4.89 -9.67
CA HIS A 375 2.76 -3.57 -10.18
C HIS A 375 4.24 -3.26 -9.99
N PHE A 376 4.98 -3.21 -11.10
CA PHE A 376 6.41 -2.91 -11.09
C PHE A 376 6.65 -1.41 -11.04
N LEU A 377 7.42 -0.94 -10.04
CA LEU A 377 7.83 0.45 -9.89
C LEU A 377 9.34 0.59 -10.14
N TRP A 378 9.72 1.50 -11.03
CA TRP A 378 11.14 1.81 -11.33
C TRP A 378 11.88 2.38 -10.12
N SER A 379 11.21 3.09 -9.22
CA SER A 379 11.79 3.58 -7.97
C SER A 379 12.27 2.45 -7.07
N ASP A 380 11.47 1.41 -6.89
CA ASP A 380 11.81 0.25 -6.07
C ASP A 380 12.98 -0.52 -6.69
N ALA A 381 12.96 -0.71 -8.01
CA ALA A 381 14.07 -1.32 -8.74
C ALA A 381 15.39 -0.54 -8.55
N GLY A 382 15.33 0.79 -8.57
CA GLY A 382 16.48 1.66 -8.32
C GLY A 382 17.04 1.50 -6.90
N VAL A 383 16.18 1.49 -5.89
CA VAL A 383 16.56 1.28 -4.49
C VAL A 383 17.19 -0.10 -4.28
N VAL A 384 16.57 -1.15 -4.83
CA VAL A 384 17.08 -2.53 -4.74
C VAL A 384 18.45 -2.64 -5.43
N LEU A 385 18.59 -2.12 -6.64
CA LEU A 385 19.86 -2.15 -7.37
C LEU A 385 20.98 -1.45 -6.58
N LEU A 386 20.69 -0.28 -6.02
CA LEU A 386 21.62 0.49 -5.20
C LEU A 386 22.01 -0.31 -3.94
N ALA A 387 21.06 -0.93 -3.25
CA ALA A 387 21.31 -1.75 -2.06
C ALA A 387 22.21 -2.96 -2.39
N VAL A 388 21.92 -3.70 -3.49
CA VAL A 388 22.70 -4.87 -3.90
C VAL A 388 24.12 -4.46 -4.28
N VAL A 389 24.30 -3.38 -5.05
CA VAL A 389 25.62 -2.88 -5.46
C VAL A 389 26.41 -2.38 -4.25
N ALA A 390 25.77 -1.67 -3.31
CA ALA A 390 26.42 -1.19 -2.09
C ALA A 390 26.89 -2.35 -1.20
N LEU A 391 26.03 -3.36 -0.97
CA LEU A 391 26.40 -4.55 -0.21
C LEU A 391 27.50 -5.36 -0.91
N GLY A 392 27.43 -5.51 -2.23
CA GLY A 392 28.46 -6.15 -3.03
C GLY A 392 29.82 -5.43 -2.94
N PHE A 393 29.81 -4.11 -2.91
CA PHE A 393 30.99 -3.29 -2.68
C PHE A 393 31.63 -3.59 -1.31
N VAL A 394 30.81 -3.59 -0.25
CA VAL A 394 31.28 -3.91 1.12
C VAL A 394 31.79 -5.34 1.20
N ALA A 395 31.08 -6.31 0.60
CA ALA A 395 31.47 -7.70 0.56
C ALA A 395 32.83 -7.92 -0.09
N SER A 396 33.09 -7.21 -1.17
CA SER A 396 34.35 -7.33 -1.92
C SER A 396 35.52 -6.68 -1.15
N TRP A 397 35.26 -5.63 -0.36
CA TRP A 397 36.28 -4.91 0.37
C TRP A 397 36.88 -5.72 1.54
N ILE A 398 36.07 -6.56 2.21
CA ILE A 398 36.49 -7.32 3.41
C ILE A 398 37.64 -8.30 3.10
N PRO A 399 37.51 -9.26 2.13
CA PRO A 399 38.57 -10.22 1.85
C PRO A 399 39.82 -9.57 1.26
N VAL A 400 39.65 -8.53 0.43
CA VAL A 400 40.77 -7.79 -0.17
C VAL A 400 41.60 -7.06 0.91
N ARG A 401 40.93 -6.45 1.89
CA ARG A 401 41.63 -5.79 3.02
C ARG A 401 42.40 -6.80 3.90
N TYR A 402 41.84 -7.99 4.12
CA TYR A 402 42.50 -9.07 4.86
C TYR A 402 43.75 -9.57 4.12
N LEU A 403 43.65 -9.76 2.82
CA LEU A 403 44.75 -10.16 1.96
C LEU A 403 45.91 -9.18 2.00
N ARG A 404 45.65 -7.89 1.87
CA ARG A 404 46.65 -6.82 1.92
C ARG A 404 47.40 -6.79 3.27
N ARG A 405 46.69 -7.01 4.39
CA ARG A 405 47.36 -7.06 5.73
C ARG A 405 48.31 -8.24 5.85
N ARG A 406 47.92 -9.42 5.30
CA ARG A 406 48.75 -10.63 5.39
C ARG A 406 50.01 -10.56 4.52
N TRP A 407 49.99 -9.80 3.44
CA TRP A 407 51.18 -9.57 2.62
C TRP A 407 52.14 -8.60 3.23
N LEU A 408 51.68 -7.50 3.82
CA LEU A 408 52.51 -6.57 4.55
C LEU A 408 53.25 -7.24 5.72
N SER A 409 52.57 -8.12 6.48
CA SER A 409 53.21 -8.85 7.57
C SER A 409 54.29 -9.84 7.11
N ARG A 410 54.17 -10.45 5.93
CA ARG A 410 55.18 -11.32 5.35
C ARG A 410 56.40 -10.55 4.79
N ALA A 411 56.20 -9.39 4.25
CA ALA A 411 57.28 -8.52 3.77
C ALA A 411 58.16 -8.04 4.95
N ASP A 412 57.56 -7.72 6.09
CA ASP A 412 58.27 -7.33 7.30
C ASP A 412 59.04 -8.50 7.94
N GLU A 413 58.53 -9.74 7.86
CA GLU A 413 59.24 -10.96 8.34
C GLU A 413 60.48 -11.28 7.48
N VAL A 414 60.46 -11.05 6.17
CA VAL A 414 61.60 -11.29 5.28
C VAL A 414 62.65 -10.22 5.49
N VAL A 415 62.29 -8.96 5.71
CA VAL A 415 63.21 -7.84 5.98
C VAL A 415 63.83 -7.92 7.39
N SER A 416 63.17 -8.59 8.34
CA SER A 416 63.71 -8.78 9.71
C SER A 416 64.56 -10.06 9.84
N ALA A 417 64.66 -10.89 8.81
CA ALA A 417 65.44 -12.13 8.79
C ALA A 417 66.81 -12.01 8.04
N ASP A 418 67.05 -10.89 7.35
CA ASP A 418 68.32 -10.44 6.81
C ASP A 418 68.95 -9.38 7.75
#